data_c9e2a1f360c9e98fa6515a3ec713d36b
#
_entry.id   c9e2a1f360c9e98fa6515a3ec713d36b
#
_cell.length_a   1.000
_cell.length_b   1.000
_cell.length_c   1.000
_cell.angle_alpha   90.00
_cell.angle_beta   90.00
_cell.angle_gamma   90.00
#
_symmetry.space_group_name_H-M   'P 1'
#
loop_
_entity.id
_entity.type
_entity.pdbx_description
1 polymer ?
#
loop_
_entity_poly.entity_id
_entity_poly.type
_entity_poly.pdbx_seq_one_letter_code
_entity_poly.pdbx_strand_id
1 'polypeptide(L)' 'SQSQKLRRIQELVSTPGVYATAEVKGNTGQHWVAIDSVSGSTVNMMDPSSDSTDMWAQYNWANTSTIAYFQ' A
#
# COMPACT_ATOMS: atom_id res chain seq x y z
N SER A 1 -4.53 8.06 11.14
CA SER A 1 -3.46 8.97 10.71
C SER A 1 -2.52 8.25 9.75
N GLN A 2 -1.72 9.02 9.05
CA GLN A 2 -0.74 8.46 8.12
C GLN A 2 0.27 7.57 8.82
N SER A 3 0.76 7.99 9.98
CA SER A 3 1.75 7.21 10.72
C SER A 3 1.18 5.89 11.25
N GLN A 4 -0.10 5.87 11.62
CA GLN A 4 -0.75 4.63 12.04
C GLN A 4 -0.91 3.66 10.87
N LYS A 5 -1.29 4.17 9.70
CA LYS A 5 -1.40 3.35 8.50
C LYS A 5 -0.03 2.80 8.09
N LEU A 6 1.00 3.64 8.14
CA LEU A 6 2.36 3.22 7.82
C LEU A 6 2.83 2.11 8.76
N ARG A 7 2.59 2.25 10.07
CA ARG A 7 2.96 1.24 11.06
C ARG A 7 2.28 -0.09 10.76
N ARG A 8 0.98 -0.05 10.44
CA ARG A 8 0.23 -1.26 10.12
C ARG A 8 0.81 -1.97 8.90
N ILE A 9 1.13 -1.21 7.86
CA ILE A 9 1.73 -1.76 6.65
C ILE A 9 3.11 -2.36 6.96
N GLN A 10 3.93 -1.67 7.76
CA GLN A 10 5.24 -2.17 8.17
C GLN A 10 5.12 -3.51 8.90
N GLU A 11 4.15 -3.64 9.80
CA GLU A 11 3.91 -4.89 10.51
C GLU A 11 3.56 -6.03 9.56
N LEU A 12 2.69 -5.75 8.59
CA LEU A 12 2.26 -6.78 7.63
C LEU A 12 3.42 -7.25 6.74
N VAL A 13 4.17 -6.32 6.17
CA VAL A 13 5.25 -6.70 5.25
C VAL A 13 6.46 -7.31 5.97
N SER A 14 6.57 -7.11 7.27
CA SER A 14 7.65 -7.69 8.08
C SER A 14 7.34 -9.11 8.56
N THR A 15 6.14 -9.60 8.33
CA THR A 15 5.72 -10.92 8.78
C THR A 15 5.97 -11.93 7.66
N PRO A 16 6.83 -12.95 7.87
CA PRO A 16 7.11 -13.95 6.85
C PRO A 16 5.84 -14.68 6.41
N GLY A 17 5.68 -14.89 5.10
CA GLY A 17 4.55 -15.58 4.53
C GLY A 17 3.30 -14.72 4.33
N VAL A 18 3.37 -13.44 4.67
CA VAL A 18 2.25 -12.51 4.52
C VAL A 18 2.47 -11.66 3.27
N TYR A 19 1.43 -11.55 2.46
CA TYR A 19 1.38 -10.66 1.30
C TYR A 19 0.31 -9.61 1.56
N ALA A 20 0.66 -8.35 1.39
CA ALA A 20 -0.24 -7.25 1.67
C ALA A 20 -0.72 -6.60 0.37
N THR A 21 -2.01 -6.27 0.33
CA THR A 21 -2.60 -5.49 -0.74
C THR A 21 -3.32 -4.30 -0.13
N ALA A 22 -3.40 -3.21 -0.88
CA ALA A 22 -4.09 -2.02 -0.42
C ALA A 22 -5.11 -1.58 -1.46
N GLU A 23 -6.26 -1.14 -0.98
CA GLU A 23 -7.24 -0.47 -1.82
C GLU A 23 -6.94 1.02 -1.81
N VAL A 24 -6.77 1.57 -3.00
CA VAL A 24 -6.49 2.99 -3.20
C VAL A 24 -7.56 3.57 -4.12
N LYS A 25 -7.65 4.89 -4.15
CA LYS A 25 -8.62 5.56 -5.01
C LYS A 25 -7.89 6.23 -6.17
N GLY A 26 -8.09 5.68 -7.37
CA GLY A 26 -7.55 6.23 -8.60
C GLY A 26 -8.55 7.14 -9.32
N ASN A 27 -8.20 7.54 -10.53
CA ASN A 27 -9.02 8.45 -11.33
C ASN A 27 -10.36 7.84 -11.74
N THR A 28 -10.43 6.52 -11.86
CA THR A 28 -11.62 5.81 -12.32
C THR A 28 -12.33 5.08 -11.17
N GLY A 29 -11.97 5.37 -9.92
CA GLY A 29 -12.57 4.75 -8.75
C GLY A 29 -11.58 3.92 -7.95
N GLN A 30 -12.09 2.90 -7.28
CA GLN A 30 -11.28 2.04 -6.43
C GLN A 30 -10.35 1.15 -7.24
N HIS A 31 -9.16 0.91 -6.67
CA HIS A 31 -8.11 0.17 -7.33
C HIS A 31 -7.28 -0.57 -6.28
N TRP A 32 -6.87 -1.80 -6.56
CA TRP A 32 -6.06 -2.61 -5.65
C TRP A 32 -4.63 -2.67 -6.16
N VAL A 33 -3.68 -2.46 -5.26
CA VAL A 33 -2.25 -2.56 -5.56
C VAL A 33 -1.60 -3.51 -4.58
N ALA A 34 -0.56 -4.21 -5.03
CA ALA A 34 0.23 -5.06 -4.15
C ALA A 34 1.29 -4.22 -3.45
N ILE A 35 1.47 -4.43 -2.16
CA ILE A 35 2.53 -3.78 -1.40
C ILE A 35 3.76 -4.67 -1.46
N ASP A 36 4.86 -4.11 -1.95
CA ASP A 36 6.13 -4.82 -2.09
C ASP A 36 6.97 -4.71 -0.82
N SER A 37 7.21 -3.50 -0.36
CA SER A 37 8.09 -3.25 0.79
C SER A 37 7.86 -1.86 1.35
N VAL A 38 8.43 -1.60 2.51
CA VAL A 38 8.45 -0.28 3.13
C VAL A 38 9.89 0.12 3.40
N SER A 39 10.29 1.29 2.94
CA SER A 39 11.61 1.85 3.17
C SER A 39 11.43 3.21 3.86
N GLY A 40 11.76 3.27 5.15
CA GLY A 40 11.50 4.48 5.94
C GLY A 40 10.01 4.79 5.96
N SER A 41 9.61 5.92 5.41
CA SER A 41 8.21 6.32 5.30
C SER A 41 7.64 6.09 3.90
N THR A 42 8.41 5.46 3.00
CA THR A 42 7.98 5.18 1.63
C THR A 42 7.38 3.78 1.56
N VAL A 43 6.15 3.68 1.08
CA VAL A 43 5.49 2.41 0.81
C VAL A 43 5.66 2.09 -0.66
N ASN A 44 6.41 1.02 -0.95
CA ASN A 44 6.67 0.59 -2.32
C ASN A 44 5.59 -0.40 -2.77
N MET A 45 5.03 -0.15 -3.94
CA MET A 45 3.92 -0.94 -4.49
C MET A 45 4.26 -1.49 -5.87
N MET A 46 3.50 -2.52 -6.25
CA MET A 46 3.40 -2.98 -7.63
C MET A 46 2.00 -2.63 -8.11
N ASP A 47 1.90 -1.71 -9.06
CA ASP A 47 0.65 -1.20 -9.56
C ASP A 47 0.56 -1.48 -11.06
N PRO A 48 -0.38 -2.33 -11.51
CA PRO A 48 -0.51 -2.65 -12.93
C PRO A 48 -0.95 -1.46 -13.79
N SER A 49 -1.47 -0.41 -13.16
CA SER A 49 -1.96 0.78 -13.86
C SER A 49 -0.94 1.92 -13.91
N SER A 50 0.22 1.75 -13.28
CA SER A 50 1.20 2.84 -13.15
C SER A 50 2.61 2.28 -13.08
N ASP A 51 3.57 3.04 -13.58
CA ASP A 51 5.00 2.72 -13.41
C ASP A 51 5.54 3.23 -12.07
N SER A 52 4.74 3.99 -11.32
CA SER A 52 5.15 4.51 -10.02
C SER A 52 5.25 3.38 -9.01
N THR A 53 6.30 3.38 -8.19
CA THR A 53 6.48 2.43 -7.10
C THR A 53 6.20 3.06 -5.73
N ASP A 54 6.04 4.38 -5.66
CA ASP A 54 5.77 5.07 -4.40
C ASP A 54 4.25 5.26 -4.24
N MET A 55 3.65 4.43 -3.38
CA MET A 55 2.18 4.36 -3.27
C MET A 55 1.57 5.70 -2.87
N TRP A 56 2.14 6.37 -1.88
CA TRP A 56 1.55 7.61 -1.37
C TRP A 56 2.02 8.87 -2.11
N ALA A 57 2.97 8.73 -3.03
CA ALA A 57 3.24 9.77 -4.02
C ALA A 57 2.23 9.71 -5.17
N GLN A 58 1.77 8.49 -5.50
CA GLN A 58 0.80 8.27 -6.58
C GLN A 58 -0.64 8.42 -6.09
N TYR A 59 -0.95 7.94 -4.88
CA TYR A 59 -2.29 7.96 -4.29
C TYR A 59 -2.25 8.62 -2.93
N ASN A 60 -3.32 9.37 -2.60
CA ASN A 60 -3.41 10.03 -1.30
C ASN A 60 -3.56 8.96 -0.19
N TRP A 61 -2.71 9.05 0.84
CA TRP A 61 -2.75 8.09 1.96
C TRP A 61 -4.14 8.06 2.63
N ALA A 62 -4.82 9.20 2.69
CA ALA A 62 -6.14 9.28 3.31
C ALA A 62 -7.19 8.44 2.60
N ASN A 63 -6.97 8.17 1.30
CA ASN A 63 -7.86 7.35 0.48
C ASN A 63 -7.42 5.89 0.43
N THR A 64 -6.37 5.50 1.15
CA THR A 64 -5.98 4.10 1.34
C THR A 64 -6.84 3.55 2.46
N SER A 65 -7.95 2.90 2.10
CA SER A 65 -9.00 2.59 3.08
C SER A 65 -8.98 1.16 3.59
N THR A 66 -8.47 0.23 2.81
CA THR A 66 -8.52 -1.19 3.16
C THR A 66 -7.20 -1.85 2.84
N ILE A 67 -6.69 -2.62 3.79
CA ILE A 67 -5.51 -3.45 3.59
C ILE A 67 -5.90 -4.88 3.90
N ALA A 68 -5.73 -5.77 2.93
CA ALA A 68 -5.93 -7.20 3.09
C ALA A 68 -4.58 -7.90 2.97
N TYR A 69 -4.44 -9.05 3.63
CA TYR A 69 -3.22 -9.84 3.57
C TYR A 69 -3.56 -11.31 3.49
N PHE A 70 -2.62 -12.08 2.97
CA PHE A 70 -2.75 -13.53 2.81
C PHE A 70 -1.51 -14.22 3.37
N GLN A 71 -1.73 -15.36 3.94
CA GLN A 71 -0.64 -16.23 4.39
C GLN A 71 -0.52 -17.44 3.50
#